data_9fcad91a04febcdb60000d00e01cfb61
#
_entry.id   9fcad91a04febcdb60000d00e01cfb61
#
_cell.length_a   1.000
_cell.length_b   1.000
_cell.length_c   1.000
_cell.angle_alpha   90.00
_cell.angle_beta   90.00
_cell.angle_gamma   90.00
#
_symmetry.space_group_name_H-M   'P 1'
#
loop_
_entity.id
_entity.type
_entity.pdbx_description
1 polymer ?
#
loop_
_entity_poly.entity_id
_entity_poly.type
_entity_poly.pdbx_seq_one_letter_code
_entity_poly.pdbx_strand_id
1 'polypeptide(L)'
;MEYDKRVDYEKYLHVWEGQVKRYGDSVIFKNKIFVEDFETPEGVRLFFGADWGFSTDPTVLGRMFIQNNILFIDYEFYGHGVEITELERAFDSVPDSRTWKITGDSERPDTISYMHKKGFNIVGAQKGKGSVEDGIEFLRGFEKIIIHPRCRGAIDNFTNYKWKQDKITKEILPIPADGSDHWPDSARYALESYIRAKEPSIRWL
;
A
#
# COMPACT_ATOMS: atom_id res chain seq x y z
N MET A 1 -10.28 28.42 1.71
CA MET A 1 -9.92 28.21 0.29
C MET A 1 -8.97 29.31 -0.25
N GLU A 2 -9.41 30.56 -0.49
CA GLU A 2 -8.49 31.63 -0.96
C GLU A 2 -7.45 32.06 0.07
N TYR A 3 -7.76 31.99 1.37
CA TYR A 3 -6.82 32.26 2.44
C TYR A 3 -5.68 31.22 2.44
N ASP A 4 -6.02 29.93 2.33
CA ASP A 4 -5.03 28.85 2.31
C ASP A 4 -4.12 28.93 1.08
N LYS A 5 -4.66 29.33 -0.06
CA LYS A 5 -3.90 29.57 -1.30
C LYS A 5 -2.83 30.67 -1.16
N ARG A 6 -3.07 31.68 -0.32
CA ARG A 6 -2.14 32.79 -0.09
C ARG A 6 -1.11 32.53 1.00
N VAL A 7 -1.49 31.70 1.99
CA VAL A 7 -0.64 31.45 3.18
C VAL A 7 0.24 30.23 3.01
N ASP A 8 -0.27 29.16 2.42
CA ASP A 8 0.46 27.94 2.14
C ASP A 8 -0.07 27.29 0.85
N TYR A 9 0.53 27.70 -0.29
CA TYR A 9 0.11 27.23 -1.61
C TYR A 9 0.26 25.73 -1.78
N GLU A 10 1.30 25.11 -1.19
CA GLU A 10 1.49 23.65 -1.23
C GLU A 10 0.41 22.92 -0.43
N LYS A 11 0.04 23.45 0.74
CA LYS A 11 -1.07 22.93 1.52
C LYS A 11 -2.40 23.07 0.80
N TYR A 12 -2.61 24.21 0.11
CA TYR A 12 -3.77 24.44 -0.73
C TYR A 12 -3.89 23.39 -1.84
N LEU A 13 -2.82 23.14 -2.58
CA LEU A 13 -2.79 22.13 -3.64
C LEU A 13 -3.06 20.72 -3.09
N HIS A 14 -2.52 20.40 -1.92
CA HIS A 14 -2.75 19.11 -1.27
C HIS A 14 -4.20 18.91 -0.80
N VAL A 15 -4.78 19.93 -0.16
CA VAL A 15 -6.10 19.82 0.49
C VAL A 15 -7.25 20.03 -0.52
N TRP A 16 -7.07 20.91 -1.50
CA TRP A 16 -8.16 21.39 -2.35
C TRP A 16 -8.07 20.93 -3.80
N GLU A 17 -6.87 20.67 -4.29
CA GLU A 17 -6.65 20.23 -5.68
C GLU A 17 -6.17 18.78 -5.77
N GLY A 18 -6.17 18.03 -4.64
CA GLY A 18 -5.78 16.62 -4.62
C GLY A 18 -4.31 16.36 -4.94
N GLN A 19 -3.47 17.40 -5.03
CA GLN A 19 -2.05 17.24 -5.28
C GLN A 19 -1.32 16.95 -3.97
N VAL A 20 -0.52 15.89 -3.96
CA VAL A 20 0.33 15.57 -2.83
C VAL A 20 1.51 16.54 -2.76
N LYS A 21 1.86 17.00 -1.54
CA LYS A 21 3.04 17.85 -1.31
C LYS A 21 4.26 17.30 -2.04
N ARG A 22 4.94 18.16 -2.81
CA ARG A 22 6.22 17.83 -3.45
C ARG A 22 7.29 17.65 -2.39
N TYR A 23 7.44 16.44 -1.89
CA TYR A 23 8.60 16.09 -1.08
C TYR A 23 9.81 15.89 -1.99
N GLY A 24 11.02 16.17 -1.45
CA GLY A 24 12.27 16.14 -2.19
C GLY A 24 12.55 14.87 -3.00
N ASP A 25 13.68 14.78 -3.65
CA ASP A 25 14.04 13.70 -4.59
C ASP A 25 14.09 12.30 -3.98
N SER A 26 14.03 12.21 -2.64
CA SER A 26 14.00 10.93 -1.91
C SER A 26 12.65 10.22 -1.88
N VAL A 27 11.53 10.88 -2.24
CA VAL A 27 10.20 10.24 -2.22
C VAL A 27 10.07 9.22 -3.34
N ILE A 28 9.70 7.98 -2.97
CA ILE A 28 9.63 6.82 -3.88
C ILE A 28 8.54 7.01 -4.93
N PHE A 29 7.35 7.45 -4.53
CA PHE A 29 6.19 7.63 -5.42
C PHE A 29 5.97 9.08 -5.84
N LYS A 30 7.05 9.84 -6.04
CA LYS A 30 6.99 11.24 -6.46
C LYS A 30 6.12 11.41 -7.71
N ASN A 31 5.15 12.34 -7.63
CA ASN A 31 4.19 12.65 -8.71
C ASN A 31 3.28 11.50 -9.15
N LYS A 32 3.16 10.42 -8.37
CA LYS A 32 2.32 9.26 -8.68
C LYS A 32 1.02 9.23 -7.88
N ILE A 33 0.97 9.89 -6.71
CA ILE A 33 -0.13 9.80 -5.75
C ILE A 33 -1.15 10.90 -6.01
N PHE A 34 -2.39 10.49 -6.15
CA PHE A 34 -3.56 11.37 -6.31
C PHE A 34 -4.62 10.96 -5.29
N VAL A 35 -5.27 11.93 -4.67
CA VAL A 35 -6.37 11.69 -3.74
C VAL A 35 -7.65 12.17 -4.41
N GLU A 36 -8.50 11.22 -4.78
CA GLU A 36 -9.73 11.49 -5.52
C GLU A 36 -10.88 10.66 -4.94
N ASP A 37 -12.09 11.20 -4.97
CA ASP A 37 -13.30 10.45 -4.66
C ASP A 37 -13.73 9.67 -5.89
N PHE A 38 -14.03 8.39 -5.73
CA PHE A 38 -14.47 7.51 -6.82
C PHE A 38 -15.29 6.33 -6.29
N GLU A 39 -16.09 5.76 -7.16
CA GLU A 39 -16.82 4.52 -6.89
C GLU A 39 -16.08 3.31 -7.47
N THR A 40 -16.09 2.21 -6.72
CA THR A 40 -15.53 0.95 -7.19
C THR A 40 -16.39 0.38 -8.32
N PRO A 41 -15.86 0.16 -9.53
CA PRO A 41 -16.67 -0.40 -10.62
C PRO A 41 -17.20 -1.79 -10.29
N GLU A 42 -18.44 -2.06 -10.67
CA GLU A 42 -19.05 -3.37 -10.50
C GLU A 42 -18.29 -4.44 -11.30
N GLY A 43 -18.07 -5.60 -10.69
CA GLY A 43 -17.39 -6.74 -11.32
C GLY A 43 -15.87 -6.55 -11.51
N VAL A 44 -15.27 -5.47 -11.02
CA VAL A 44 -13.82 -5.30 -11.08
C VAL A 44 -13.11 -6.33 -10.19
N ARG A 45 -11.95 -6.81 -10.63
CA ARG A 45 -11.12 -7.71 -9.83
C ARG A 45 -10.50 -6.93 -8.66
N LEU A 46 -10.78 -7.38 -7.44
CA LEU A 46 -10.22 -6.82 -6.22
C LEU A 46 -8.96 -7.58 -5.78
N PHE A 47 -8.04 -6.84 -5.19
CA PHE A 47 -6.82 -7.37 -4.58
C PHE A 47 -6.79 -6.92 -3.12
N PHE A 48 -6.36 -7.85 -2.26
CA PHE A 48 -6.25 -7.60 -0.83
C PHE A 48 -4.85 -7.95 -0.34
N GLY A 49 -4.22 -7.03 0.37
CA GLY A 49 -2.94 -7.24 1.02
C GLY A 49 -3.02 -6.94 2.51
N ALA A 50 -2.29 -7.69 3.31
CA ALA A 50 -2.19 -7.46 4.74
C ALA A 50 -0.73 -7.33 5.17
N ASP A 51 -0.45 -6.32 5.99
CA ASP A 51 0.81 -6.15 6.69
C ASP A 51 0.54 -6.14 8.20
N TRP A 52 1.36 -6.88 8.96
CA TRP A 52 1.12 -7.12 10.39
C TRP A 52 1.98 -6.20 11.24
N GLY A 53 1.35 -5.21 11.84
CA GLY A 53 1.99 -4.41 12.87
C GLY A 53 1.88 -5.02 14.26
N PHE A 54 2.77 -4.60 15.13
CA PHE A 54 2.71 -4.90 16.55
C PHE A 54 3.14 -3.68 17.35
N SER A 55 2.39 -3.33 18.40
CA SER A 55 2.67 -2.19 19.28
C SER A 55 2.65 -0.83 18.55
N THR A 56 3.80 -0.35 18.08
CA THR A 56 3.95 0.95 17.40
C THR A 56 3.64 0.91 15.92
N ASP A 57 3.81 -0.25 15.29
CA ASP A 57 3.57 -0.42 13.86
C ASP A 57 2.11 -0.77 13.58
N PRO A 58 1.49 -0.18 12.57
CA PRO A 58 0.09 -0.45 12.27
C PRO A 58 -0.11 -1.82 11.62
N THR A 59 -1.20 -2.49 11.96
CA THR A 59 -1.72 -3.56 11.11
C THR A 59 -2.53 -2.94 9.99
N VAL A 60 -2.26 -3.37 8.77
CA VAL A 60 -2.92 -2.89 7.55
C VAL A 60 -3.65 -4.03 6.85
N LEU A 61 -4.89 -3.81 6.45
CA LEU A 61 -5.55 -4.56 5.38
C LEU A 61 -5.96 -3.56 4.30
N GLY A 62 -5.38 -3.68 3.12
CA GLY A 62 -5.69 -2.84 1.99
C GLY A 62 -6.57 -3.55 0.96
N ARG A 63 -7.58 -2.83 0.44
CA ARG A 63 -8.34 -3.23 -0.73
C ARG A 63 -8.02 -2.31 -1.90
N MET A 64 -7.79 -2.89 -3.07
CA MET A 64 -7.40 -2.16 -4.26
C MET A 64 -7.82 -2.87 -5.53
N PHE A 65 -7.86 -2.14 -6.65
CA PHE A 65 -8.07 -2.69 -7.99
C PHE A 65 -7.22 -1.96 -9.02
N ILE A 66 -7.07 -2.58 -10.20
CA ILE A 66 -6.29 -2.01 -11.31
C ILE A 66 -7.23 -1.80 -12.50
N GLN A 67 -7.22 -0.59 -13.06
CA GLN A 67 -7.93 -0.27 -14.29
C GLN A 67 -7.08 0.69 -15.14
N ASN A 68 -6.92 0.39 -16.43
CA ASN A 68 -6.19 1.23 -17.39
C ASN A 68 -4.76 1.62 -16.94
N ASN A 69 -4.01 0.67 -16.35
CA ASN A 69 -2.69 0.89 -15.78
C ASN A 69 -2.63 1.92 -14.62
N ILE A 70 -3.77 2.14 -13.96
CA ILE A 70 -3.90 2.96 -12.75
C ILE A 70 -4.23 2.02 -11.60
N LEU A 71 -3.55 2.18 -10.47
CA LEU A 71 -3.86 1.50 -9.22
C LEU A 71 -4.84 2.36 -8.42
N PHE A 72 -5.98 1.79 -8.05
CA PHE A 72 -6.98 2.42 -7.20
C PHE A 72 -6.98 1.75 -5.83
N ILE A 73 -6.89 2.55 -4.78
CA ILE A 73 -6.97 2.11 -3.38
C ILE A 73 -8.25 2.69 -2.80
N ASP A 74 -9.21 1.83 -2.46
CA ASP A 74 -10.56 2.28 -2.15
C ASP A 74 -11.02 2.01 -0.71
N TYR A 75 -10.49 0.98 -0.04
CA TYR A 75 -10.79 0.70 1.37
C TYR A 75 -9.55 0.25 2.12
N GLU A 76 -9.54 0.54 3.41
CA GLU A 76 -8.50 0.08 4.32
C GLU A 76 -9.03 -0.22 5.72
N PHE A 77 -8.37 -1.14 6.39
CA PHE A 77 -8.19 -1.11 7.82
C PHE A 77 -6.75 -0.68 8.12
N TYR A 78 -6.59 0.27 9.03
CA TYR A 78 -5.29 0.76 9.48
C TYR A 78 -5.36 1.02 10.98
N GLY A 79 -4.66 0.22 11.79
CA GLY A 79 -4.76 0.31 13.25
C GLY A 79 -3.49 -0.09 13.96
N HIS A 80 -3.17 0.64 15.04
CA HIS A 80 -2.05 0.33 15.93
C HIS A 80 -2.51 -0.50 17.12
N GLY A 81 -1.63 -1.33 17.68
CA GLY A 81 -1.89 -2.13 18.88
C GLY A 81 -3.05 -3.13 18.72
N VAL A 82 -3.27 -3.63 17.52
CA VAL A 82 -4.37 -4.55 17.23
C VAL A 82 -4.02 -5.95 17.74
N GLU A 83 -4.78 -6.41 18.73
CA GLU A 83 -4.64 -7.76 19.25
C GLU A 83 -5.13 -8.80 18.24
N ILE A 84 -4.55 -10.00 18.27
CA ILE A 84 -4.90 -11.08 17.33
C ILE A 84 -6.40 -11.41 17.38
N THR A 85 -7.03 -11.29 18.53
CA THR A 85 -8.46 -11.54 18.74
C THR A 85 -9.36 -10.48 18.11
N GLU A 86 -8.82 -9.31 17.80
CA GLU A 86 -9.54 -8.19 17.19
C GLU A 86 -9.42 -8.17 15.67
N LEU A 87 -8.46 -8.92 15.11
CA LEU A 87 -8.18 -8.94 13.66
C LEU A 87 -9.40 -9.36 12.83
N GLU A 88 -10.21 -10.29 13.33
CA GLU A 88 -11.44 -10.72 12.65
C GLU A 88 -12.37 -9.52 12.40
N ARG A 89 -12.67 -8.77 13.46
CA ARG A 89 -13.52 -7.56 13.37
C ARG A 89 -12.87 -6.47 12.52
N ALA A 90 -11.56 -6.31 12.65
CA ALA A 90 -10.78 -5.34 11.90
C ALA A 90 -10.89 -5.62 10.39
N PHE A 91 -10.70 -6.87 9.97
CA PHE A 91 -10.76 -7.25 8.57
C PHE A 91 -12.17 -7.24 8.01
N ASP A 92 -13.18 -7.57 8.82
CA ASP A 92 -14.60 -7.46 8.44
C ASP A 92 -15.05 -6.02 8.16
N SER A 93 -14.31 -5.02 8.65
CA SER A 93 -14.59 -3.62 8.34
C SER A 93 -14.25 -3.23 6.90
N VAL A 94 -13.45 -4.04 6.21
CA VAL A 94 -13.11 -3.84 4.81
C VAL A 94 -14.04 -4.69 3.94
N PRO A 95 -14.88 -4.07 3.10
CA PRO A 95 -15.85 -4.79 2.27
C PRO A 95 -15.19 -5.88 1.42
N ASP A 96 -15.88 -7.02 1.27
CA ASP A 96 -15.46 -8.18 0.46
C ASP A 96 -14.21 -8.93 0.94
N SER A 97 -13.66 -8.58 2.10
CA SER A 97 -12.46 -9.21 2.68
C SER A 97 -12.59 -10.73 2.88
N ARG A 98 -13.81 -11.24 3.08
CA ARG A 98 -14.07 -12.69 3.19
C ARG A 98 -14.23 -13.38 1.85
N THR A 99 -14.53 -12.62 0.79
CA THR A 99 -14.84 -13.17 -0.55
C THR A 99 -13.57 -13.38 -1.37
N TRP A 100 -12.65 -12.43 -1.28
CA TRP A 100 -11.44 -12.42 -2.08
C TRP A 100 -10.24 -12.99 -1.35
N LYS A 101 -9.24 -13.44 -2.12
CA LYS A 101 -7.98 -13.89 -1.57
C LYS A 101 -7.21 -12.70 -0.98
N ILE A 102 -6.78 -12.84 0.28
CA ILE A 102 -5.86 -11.92 0.95
C ILE A 102 -4.45 -12.51 0.90
N THR A 103 -3.45 -11.72 0.52
CA THR A 103 -2.04 -12.10 0.65
C THR A 103 -1.43 -11.28 1.78
N GLY A 104 -1.06 -11.91 2.87
CA GLY A 104 -0.48 -11.24 4.04
C GLY A 104 1.02 -11.47 4.17
N ASP A 105 1.69 -10.63 4.93
CA ASP A 105 3.09 -10.86 5.28
C ASP A 105 3.29 -12.27 5.87
N SER A 106 4.22 -13.01 5.32
CA SER A 106 4.52 -14.40 5.73
C SER A 106 5.35 -14.53 7.01
N GLU A 107 5.83 -13.43 7.60
CA GLU A 107 6.60 -13.45 8.85
C GLU A 107 5.78 -13.84 10.08
N ARG A 108 4.44 -13.76 9.98
CA ARG A 108 3.50 -14.14 11.05
C ARG A 108 2.60 -15.31 10.62
N PRO A 109 3.14 -16.52 10.45
CA PRO A 109 2.36 -17.69 10.02
C PRO A 109 1.28 -18.10 11.04
N ASP A 110 1.48 -17.80 12.30
CA ASP A 110 0.50 -17.96 13.38
C ASP A 110 -0.74 -17.08 13.15
N THR A 111 -0.55 -15.83 12.81
CA THR A 111 -1.62 -14.87 12.49
C THR A 111 -2.37 -15.30 11.23
N ILE A 112 -1.66 -15.71 10.18
CA ILE A 112 -2.27 -16.22 8.95
C ILE A 112 -3.13 -17.46 9.26
N SER A 113 -2.60 -18.42 10.04
CA SER A 113 -3.34 -19.60 10.43
C SER A 113 -4.59 -19.28 11.26
N TYR A 114 -4.47 -18.31 12.17
CA TYR A 114 -5.60 -17.84 12.97
C TYR A 114 -6.70 -17.24 12.08
N MET A 115 -6.35 -16.32 11.18
CA MET A 115 -7.30 -15.68 10.28
C MET A 115 -7.92 -16.66 9.28
N HIS A 116 -7.17 -17.64 8.81
CA HIS A 116 -7.71 -18.73 7.98
C HIS A 116 -8.78 -19.53 8.74
N LYS A 117 -8.53 -19.88 10.03
CA LYS A 117 -9.52 -20.55 10.89
C LYS A 117 -10.76 -19.70 11.16
N LYS A 118 -10.63 -18.36 11.08
CA LYS A 118 -11.75 -17.41 11.18
C LYS A 118 -12.53 -17.24 9.87
N GLY A 119 -12.17 -18.00 8.82
CA GLY A 119 -12.90 -18.04 7.55
C GLY A 119 -12.44 -17.05 6.50
N PHE A 120 -11.29 -16.42 6.67
CA PHE A 120 -10.68 -15.59 5.61
C PHE A 120 -9.90 -16.47 4.64
N ASN A 121 -10.02 -16.17 3.34
CA ASN A 121 -9.19 -16.79 2.30
C ASN A 121 -7.81 -16.12 2.27
N ILE A 122 -6.97 -16.41 3.25
CA ILE A 122 -5.68 -15.74 3.45
C ILE A 122 -4.50 -16.70 3.28
N VAL A 123 -3.45 -16.20 2.63
CA VAL A 123 -2.17 -16.92 2.43
C VAL A 123 -1.00 -16.00 2.73
N GLY A 124 0.17 -16.57 3.04
CA GLY A 124 1.41 -15.81 3.18
C GLY A 124 2.00 -15.41 1.84
N ALA A 125 2.56 -14.21 1.78
CA ALA A 125 3.33 -13.73 0.64
C ALA A 125 4.59 -14.59 0.43
N GLN A 126 4.97 -14.79 -0.81
CA GLN A 126 6.21 -15.49 -1.13
C GLN A 126 7.33 -14.46 -1.27
N LYS A 127 8.11 -14.33 -0.21
CA LYS A 127 9.27 -13.42 -0.20
C LYS A 127 10.47 -14.06 -0.90
N GLY A 128 11.17 -13.31 -1.72
CA GLY A 128 12.41 -13.71 -2.38
C GLY A 128 13.44 -12.59 -2.30
N LYS A 129 14.69 -12.91 -2.67
CA LYS A 129 15.74 -11.89 -2.76
C LYS A 129 15.34 -10.85 -3.81
N GLY A 130 15.37 -9.56 -3.45
CA GLY A 130 14.99 -8.46 -4.34
C GLY A 130 13.48 -8.18 -4.43
N SER A 131 12.63 -8.97 -3.73
CA SER A 131 11.17 -8.82 -3.83
C SER A 131 10.63 -7.46 -3.35
N VAL A 132 11.37 -6.76 -2.50
CA VAL A 132 10.99 -5.41 -2.06
C VAL A 132 11.22 -4.41 -3.19
N GLU A 133 12.42 -4.43 -3.77
CA GLU A 133 12.83 -3.54 -4.85
C GLU A 133 11.96 -3.75 -6.09
N ASP A 134 11.76 -5.01 -6.50
CA ASP A 134 10.92 -5.39 -7.65
C ASP A 134 9.47 -4.96 -7.44
N GLY A 135 8.94 -5.14 -6.23
CA GLY A 135 7.60 -4.71 -5.86
C GLY A 135 7.43 -3.20 -5.87
N ILE A 136 8.42 -2.45 -5.36
CA ILE A 136 8.43 -0.98 -5.42
C ILE A 136 8.46 -0.52 -6.89
N GLU A 137 9.33 -1.10 -7.71
CA GLU A 137 9.44 -0.73 -9.12
C GLU A 137 8.15 -1.05 -9.88
N PHE A 138 7.52 -2.19 -9.57
CA PHE A 138 6.21 -2.53 -10.12
C PHE A 138 5.14 -1.48 -9.78
N LEU A 139 5.05 -1.06 -8.51
CA LEU A 139 4.11 -0.02 -8.07
C LEU A 139 4.42 1.34 -8.74
N ARG A 140 5.67 1.67 -8.92
CA ARG A 140 6.11 2.87 -9.65
C ARG A 140 5.78 2.81 -11.14
N GLY A 141 5.61 1.62 -11.69
CA GLY A 141 5.23 1.38 -13.08
C GLY A 141 3.79 1.76 -13.43
N PHE A 142 2.91 1.94 -12.43
CA PHE A 142 1.59 2.49 -12.68
C PHE A 142 1.67 3.94 -13.16
N GLU A 143 0.76 4.33 -14.03
CA GLU A 143 0.64 5.72 -14.47
C GLU A 143 0.31 6.63 -13.29
N LYS A 144 -0.66 6.20 -12.48
CA LYS A 144 -1.09 6.87 -11.25
C LYS A 144 -1.44 5.83 -10.18
N ILE A 145 -1.37 6.26 -8.92
CA ILE A 145 -1.96 5.58 -7.77
C ILE A 145 -3.02 6.54 -7.22
N ILE A 146 -4.28 6.21 -7.41
CA ILE A 146 -5.42 7.01 -6.95
C ILE A 146 -5.91 6.41 -5.64
N ILE A 147 -5.92 7.22 -4.60
CA ILE A 147 -6.28 6.81 -3.25
C ILE A 147 -7.57 7.53 -2.85
N HIS A 148 -8.58 6.77 -2.47
CA HIS A 148 -9.82 7.36 -1.98
C HIS A 148 -9.56 8.13 -0.66
N PRO A 149 -10.18 9.31 -0.43
CA PRO A 149 -9.95 10.13 0.78
C PRO A 149 -10.20 9.41 2.11
N ARG A 150 -10.98 8.33 2.11
CA ARG A 150 -11.21 7.49 3.30
C ARG A 150 -9.98 6.70 3.74
N CYS A 151 -9.05 6.41 2.82
CA CYS A 151 -7.84 5.62 3.06
C CYS A 151 -6.70 6.50 3.54
N ARG A 152 -6.81 7.03 4.75
CA ARG A 152 -5.85 8.00 5.32
C ARG A 152 -4.48 7.40 5.59
N GLY A 153 -4.42 6.14 6.02
CA GLY A 153 -3.18 5.41 6.23
C GLY A 153 -2.42 5.22 4.90
N ALA A 154 -3.14 4.86 3.83
CA ALA A 154 -2.56 4.75 2.49
C ALA A 154 -2.01 6.10 2.02
N ILE A 155 -2.79 7.19 2.16
CA ILE A 155 -2.36 8.53 1.77
C ILE A 155 -1.06 8.91 2.50
N ASP A 156 -1.02 8.71 3.82
CA ASP A 156 0.15 9.04 4.63
C ASP A 156 1.37 8.20 4.22
N ASN A 157 1.22 6.88 4.16
CA ASN A 157 2.34 5.99 3.87
C ASN A 157 2.89 6.22 2.45
N PHE A 158 2.06 6.20 1.41
CA PHE A 158 2.53 6.40 0.04
C PHE A 158 3.16 7.78 -0.19
N THR A 159 2.66 8.81 0.50
CA THR A 159 3.20 10.17 0.41
C THR A 159 4.55 10.31 1.10
N ASN A 160 4.75 9.60 2.21
CA ASN A 160 5.94 9.71 3.05
C ASN A 160 6.98 8.61 2.81
N TYR A 161 6.68 7.59 1.97
CA TYR A 161 7.62 6.52 1.67
C TYR A 161 8.82 7.04 0.90
N LYS A 162 10.01 6.86 1.47
CA LYS A 162 11.25 7.49 0.99
C LYS A 162 12.36 6.49 0.88
N TRP A 163 13.31 6.79 0.01
CA TRP A 163 14.62 6.17 0.03
C TRP A 163 15.43 6.65 1.22
N LYS A 164 16.25 5.78 1.79
CA LYS A 164 17.23 6.17 2.82
C LYS A 164 18.21 7.17 2.23
N GLN A 165 18.67 8.09 3.08
CA GLN A 165 19.75 9.00 2.73
C GLN A 165 20.95 8.69 3.61
N ASP A 166 22.12 8.70 3.02
CA ASP A 166 23.37 8.66 3.78
C ASP A 166 23.43 9.86 4.73
N LYS A 167 23.79 9.61 5.98
CA LYS A 167 23.76 10.67 7.02
C LYS A 167 24.83 11.73 6.78
N ILE A 168 25.95 11.39 6.14
CA ILE A 168 27.10 12.25 5.94
C ILE A 168 27.06 12.90 4.54
N THR A 169 26.99 12.08 3.49
CA THR A 169 27.04 12.56 2.09
C THR A 169 25.71 13.12 1.61
N LYS A 170 24.58 12.78 2.29
CA LYS A 170 23.21 13.09 1.88
C LYS A 170 22.80 12.43 0.56
N GLU A 171 23.59 11.51 0.03
CA GLU A 171 23.24 10.74 -1.14
C GLU A 171 22.02 9.83 -0.89
N ILE A 172 21.16 9.71 -1.89
CA ILE A 172 19.99 8.84 -1.85
C ILE A 172 20.48 7.41 -2.12
N LEU A 173 20.23 6.53 -1.16
CA LEU A 173 20.54 5.11 -1.27
C LEU A 173 19.34 4.36 -1.86
N PRO A 174 19.53 3.35 -2.71
CA PRO A 174 18.44 2.56 -3.29
C PRO A 174 17.86 1.54 -2.28
N ILE A 175 17.62 1.98 -1.06
CA ILE A 175 17.11 1.19 0.06
C ILE A 175 15.94 1.99 0.64
N PRO A 176 14.73 1.43 0.75
CA PRO A 176 13.61 2.13 1.35
C PRO A 176 13.86 2.41 2.84
N ALA A 177 13.35 3.54 3.31
CA ALA A 177 13.37 3.90 4.71
C ALA A 177 12.21 3.23 5.45
N ASP A 178 12.43 2.87 6.70
CA ASP A 178 11.42 2.27 7.56
C ASP A 178 10.36 3.31 8.02
N GLY A 179 9.17 2.86 8.40
CA GLY A 179 8.16 3.67 9.09
C GLY A 179 7.00 4.20 8.24
N SER A 180 7.10 4.16 6.92
CA SER A 180 5.97 4.46 6.00
C SER A 180 5.82 3.38 4.93
N ASP A 181 6.26 2.19 5.22
CA ASP A 181 6.34 1.03 4.32
C ASP A 181 5.12 0.11 4.42
N HIS A 182 4.35 0.17 5.50
CA HIS A 182 3.25 -0.76 5.79
C HIS A 182 2.21 -0.86 4.67
N TRP A 183 1.75 0.27 4.15
CA TRP A 183 0.81 0.27 3.04
C TRP A 183 1.45 -0.13 1.69
N PRO A 184 2.62 0.41 1.31
CA PRO A 184 3.38 -0.10 0.16
C PRO A 184 3.63 -1.59 0.22
N ASP A 185 3.94 -2.14 1.39
CA ASP A 185 4.16 -3.56 1.60
C ASP A 185 2.87 -4.37 1.45
N SER A 186 1.79 -3.92 2.08
CA SER A 186 0.45 -4.48 1.86
C SER A 186 0.08 -4.52 0.37
N ALA A 187 0.33 -3.43 -0.38
CA ALA A 187 0.06 -3.38 -1.82
C ALA A 187 0.94 -4.35 -2.62
N ARG A 188 2.23 -4.47 -2.28
CA ARG A 188 3.14 -5.44 -2.91
C ARG A 188 2.67 -6.89 -2.68
N TYR A 189 2.23 -7.22 -1.47
CA TYR A 189 1.70 -8.55 -1.17
C TYR A 189 0.39 -8.82 -1.94
N ALA A 190 -0.53 -7.86 -1.96
CA ALA A 190 -1.77 -7.98 -2.73
C ALA A 190 -1.54 -8.28 -4.21
N LEU A 191 -0.54 -7.63 -4.80
CA LEU A 191 -0.24 -7.68 -6.23
C LEU A 191 0.85 -8.70 -6.60
N GLU A 192 1.36 -9.47 -5.64
CA GLU A 192 2.45 -10.43 -5.85
C GLU A 192 2.21 -11.37 -7.04
N SER A 193 1.03 -11.95 -7.15
CA SER A 193 0.70 -12.85 -8.26
C SER A 193 0.66 -12.14 -9.61
N TYR A 194 0.34 -10.84 -9.60
CA TYR A 194 0.30 -10.01 -10.79
C TYR A 194 1.71 -9.58 -11.22
N ILE A 195 2.57 -9.29 -10.27
CA ILE A 195 4.01 -8.99 -10.47
C ILE A 195 4.67 -10.18 -11.16
N ARG A 196 4.51 -11.37 -10.60
CA ARG A 196 5.10 -12.62 -11.13
C ARG A 196 4.59 -13.02 -12.51
N ALA A 197 3.33 -12.73 -12.82
CA ALA A 197 2.77 -13.02 -14.13
C ALA A 197 3.37 -12.13 -15.25
N LYS A 198 3.92 -10.97 -14.90
CA LYS A 198 4.61 -10.07 -15.82
C LYS A 198 6.10 -10.38 -16.01
N GLU A 199 6.71 -11.16 -15.11
CA GLU A 199 8.09 -11.63 -15.32
C GLU A 199 8.11 -12.59 -16.52
N PRO A 200 8.91 -12.32 -17.57
CA PRO A 200 9.07 -13.27 -18.66
C PRO A 200 9.69 -14.53 -18.08
N SER A 201 9.03 -15.67 -18.22
CA SER A 201 9.61 -16.97 -17.87
C SER A 201 10.78 -17.27 -18.81
N ILE A 202 11.98 -16.77 -18.47
CA ILE A 202 13.21 -17.18 -19.13
C ILE A 202 13.47 -18.62 -18.66
N ARG A 203 12.89 -19.57 -19.37
CA ARG A 203 13.33 -20.96 -19.29
C ARG A 203 14.63 -21.03 -20.08
N TRP A 204 15.75 -21.13 -19.39
CA TRP A 204 16.98 -21.59 -19.98
C TRP A 204 16.76 -23.05 -20.42
N LEU A 205 16.82 -23.30 -21.72
CA LEU A 205 16.88 -24.62 -22.33
C LEU A 205 18.31 -25.16 -22.15
#